data_fd03eb6c796663a95e5c4b12b0085227
#
_entry.id   fd03eb6c796663a95e5c4b12b0085227
#
_cell.length_a   1.000
_cell.length_b   1.000
_cell.length_c   1.000
_cell.angle_alpha   90.00
_cell.angle_beta   90.00
_cell.angle_gamma   90.00
#
_symmetry.space_group_name_H-M   'P 1'
#
loop_
_entity.id
_entity.type
_entity.pdbx_description
1 polymer ?
#
loop_
_entity_poly.entity_id
_entity_poly.type
_entity_poly.pdbx_seq_one_letter_code
_entity_poly.pdbx_strand_id
1 'polypeptide(L)'
;MPKSVIITCAPTGGIHTPSMSPHLPITPAEIATASIEAAQAGASIIHLHARHPETGKPDPRPELFQQFLPVIKQSTDVVMNVSTGGGLGMSMDERLLAATSTSPEMASLNMGSMNFGIFPMLQKYTEFQHDWEQPFLEMTEDFIFPNTFKTIRYAIEKLGGDHGTKFEFECYDLGHLYNVKWFVDQGLIKPPFFIQMVFGILGGVGADSDHLTHMHNTADKLFGAENYEWSVLAAGRHQMPFATQSALRGGNLRVGLEDSLFIGKGELAQSNAEQVTRIRSIVENLGLTVATPAEARMRLALKGGDQVGF
;
A
#
# COMPACT_ATOMS: atom_id res chain seq x y z
N MET A 1 25.84 5.11 -10.30
CA MET A 1 25.01 6.10 -9.60
C MET A 1 24.21 5.37 -8.54
N PRO A 2 23.93 5.95 -7.38
CA PRO A 2 23.02 5.32 -6.44
C PRO A 2 21.66 5.12 -7.12
N LYS A 3 20.96 4.06 -6.73
CA LYS A 3 19.64 3.70 -7.26
C LYS A 3 18.62 4.76 -6.83
N SER A 4 17.77 5.22 -7.75
CA SER A 4 16.70 6.17 -7.44
C SER A 4 15.65 5.53 -6.50
N VAL A 5 15.01 6.31 -5.63
CA VAL A 5 14.03 5.86 -4.64
C VAL A 5 12.63 5.90 -5.24
N ILE A 6 11.94 4.76 -5.30
CA ILE A 6 10.52 4.71 -5.66
C ILE A 6 9.71 5.23 -4.46
N ILE A 7 8.87 6.24 -4.71
CA ILE A 7 7.89 6.74 -3.75
C ILE A 7 6.53 6.19 -4.15
N THR A 8 5.94 5.37 -3.27
CA THR A 8 4.53 4.98 -3.36
C THR A 8 3.69 5.93 -2.51
N CYS A 9 2.57 6.42 -3.04
CA CYS A 9 1.58 7.15 -2.26
C CYS A 9 0.29 6.33 -2.13
N ALA A 10 -0.24 6.24 -0.92
CA ALA A 10 -1.50 5.57 -0.60
C ALA A 10 -2.54 6.59 -0.12
N PRO A 11 -3.44 7.08 -1.03
CA PRO A 11 -4.27 8.25 -0.76
C PRO A 11 -5.31 8.06 0.32
N THR A 12 -5.98 6.92 0.41
CA THR A 12 -7.19 6.80 1.25
C THR A 12 -7.26 5.54 2.12
N GLY A 13 -6.90 4.36 1.58
CA GLY A 13 -6.94 3.09 2.30
C GLY A 13 -8.32 2.67 2.82
N GLY A 14 -8.30 1.69 3.72
CA GLY A 14 -9.47 1.17 4.39
C GLY A 14 -9.42 1.24 5.94
N ILE A 15 -8.40 1.89 6.51
CA ILE A 15 -8.14 1.90 7.97
C ILE A 15 -8.77 3.12 8.63
N HIS A 16 -8.46 4.31 8.13
CA HIS A 16 -8.99 5.56 8.68
C HIS A 16 -10.44 5.77 8.26
N THR A 17 -11.23 6.34 9.17
CA THR A 17 -12.64 6.66 8.93
C THR A 17 -12.83 8.16 8.67
N PRO A 18 -13.95 8.58 8.05
CA PRO A 18 -14.19 9.99 7.71
C PRO A 18 -14.08 10.95 8.88
N SER A 19 -14.48 10.52 10.08
CA SER A 19 -14.41 11.34 11.30
C SER A 19 -12.99 11.66 11.77
N MET A 20 -11.98 10.92 11.28
CA MET A 20 -10.59 11.05 11.72
C MET A 20 -9.84 12.19 11.04
N SER A 21 -10.23 12.58 9.82
CA SER A 21 -9.63 13.69 9.09
C SER A 21 -10.58 14.22 7.99
N PRO A 22 -10.77 15.53 7.88
CA PRO A 22 -11.53 16.12 6.79
C PRO A 22 -10.77 16.11 5.44
N HIS A 23 -9.50 15.71 5.46
CA HIS A 23 -8.64 15.66 4.27
C HIS A 23 -8.53 14.27 3.65
N LEU A 24 -9.18 13.25 4.28
CA LEU A 24 -9.18 11.88 3.75
C LEU A 24 -10.05 11.83 2.47
N PRO A 25 -9.51 11.45 1.31
CA PRO A 25 -10.29 11.35 0.08
C PRO A 25 -11.34 10.22 0.17
N ILE A 26 -12.59 10.54 -0.13
CA ILE A 26 -13.75 9.62 0.00
C ILE A 26 -14.35 9.31 -1.37
N THR A 27 -14.73 10.35 -2.12
CA THR A 27 -15.38 10.17 -3.40
C THR A 27 -14.38 9.77 -4.50
N PRO A 28 -14.83 9.11 -5.58
CA PRO A 28 -13.97 8.82 -6.73
C PRO A 28 -13.25 10.05 -7.29
N ALA A 29 -13.90 11.21 -7.31
CA ALA A 29 -13.30 12.46 -7.77
C ALA A 29 -12.18 12.95 -6.83
N GLU A 30 -12.38 12.88 -5.51
CA GLU A 30 -11.35 13.23 -4.53
C GLU A 30 -10.17 12.26 -4.58
N ILE A 31 -10.43 10.94 -4.74
CA ILE A 31 -9.38 9.92 -4.88
C ILE A 31 -8.56 10.17 -6.15
N ALA A 32 -9.22 10.48 -7.28
CA ALA A 32 -8.53 10.83 -8.52
C ALA A 32 -7.65 12.08 -8.35
N THR A 33 -8.20 13.15 -7.79
CA THR A 33 -7.48 14.42 -7.56
C THR A 33 -6.28 14.20 -6.65
N ALA A 34 -6.46 13.56 -5.50
CA ALA A 34 -5.38 13.27 -4.55
C ALA A 34 -4.27 12.41 -5.17
N SER A 35 -4.64 11.45 -6.03
CA SER A 35 -3.68 10.59 -6.74
C SER A 35 -2.88 11.37 -7.77
N ILE A 36 -3.53 12.24 -8.56
CA ILE A 36 -2.89 13.09 -9.57
C ILE A 36 -1.93 14.08 -8.91
N GLU A 37 -2.36 14.75 -7.84
CA GLU A 37 -1.53 15.69 -7.09
C GLU A 37 -0.31 14.99 -6.46
N ALA A 38 -0.50 13.77 -5.90
CA ALA A 38 0.59 12.98 -5.35
C ALA A 38 1.60 12.56 -6.44
N ALA A 39 1.13 12.18 -7.63
CA ALA A 39 1.99 11.87 -8.78
C ALA A 39 2.80 13.10 -9.22
N GLN A 40 2.16 14.27 -9.32
CA GLN A 40 2.83 15.54 -9.65
C GLN A 40 3.85 15.96 -8.58
N ALA A 41 3.60 15.64 -7.31
CA ALA A 41 4.53 15.87 -6.21
C ALA A 41 5.76 14.93 -6.25
N GLY A 42 5.69 13.82 -7.00
CA GLY A 42 6.80 12.90 -7.23
C GLY A 42 6.57 11.43 -6.86
N ALA A 43 5.33 11.02 -6.57
CA ALA A 43 5.03 9.60 -6.42
C ALA A 43 5.15 8.87 -7.76
N SER A 44 5.86 7.73 -7.78
CA SER A 44 5.99 6.87 -8.96
C SER A 44 4.90 5.81 -9.02
N ILE A 45 4.33 5.46 -7.86
CA ILE A 45 3.27 4.47 -7.70
C ILE A 45 2.17 5.07 -6.82
N ILE A 46 0.91 4.82 -7.18
CA ILE A 46 -0.25 5.14 -6.33
C ILE A 46 -0.93 3.84 -5.92
N HIS A 47 -1.02 3.61 -4.61
CA HIS A 47 -1.74 2.48 -4.02
C HIS A 47 -3.20 2.86 -3.78
N LEU A 48 -4.12 2.13 -4.37
CA LEU A 48 -5.50 2.57 -4.55
C LEU A 48 -6.52 1.66 -3.84
N HIS A 49 -7.35 2.29 -3.05
CA HIS A 49 -8.60 1.78 -2.50
C HIS A 49 -9.77 2.59 -3.04
N ALA A 50 -10.98 2.05 -2.94
CA ALA A 50 -12.21 2.78 -3.16
C ALA A 50 -13.06 2.82 -1.89
N ARG A 51 -13.95 3.83 -1.81
CA ARG A 51 -14.88 4.05 -0.70
C ARG A 51 -16.28 4.32 -1.23
N HIS A 52 -17.28 3.99 -0.44
CA HIS A 52 -18.65 4.39 -0.71
C HIS A 52 -18.76 5.93 -0.68
N PRO A 53 -19.18 6.59 -1.76
CA PRO A 53 -19.03 8.04 -1.91
C PRO A 53 -19.84 8.87 -0.92
N GLU A 54 -20.92 8.32 -0.35
CA GLU A 54 -21.77 9.04 0.62
C GLU A 54 -21.35 8.79 2.06
N THR A 55 -20.86 7.59 2.38
CA THR A 55 -20.58 7.21 3.77
C THR A 55 -19.10 7.11 4.09
N GLY A 56 -18.22 7.10 3.08
CA GLY A 56 -16.79 6.90 3.25
C GLY A 56 -16.36 5.51 3.71
N LYS A 57 -17.31 4.56 3.84
CA LYS A 57 -16.99 3.17 4.20
C LYS A 57 -16.13 2.53 3.10
N PRO A 58 -15.07 1.77 3.44
CA PRO A 58 -14.29 1.04 2.44
C PRO A 58 -15.19 0.16 1.57
N ASP A 59 -15.04 0.27 0.25
CA ASP A 59 -15.92 -0.39 -0.72
C ASP A 59 -15.12 -0.83 -1.95
N PRO A 60 -14.83 -2.13 -2.11
CA PRO A 60 -13.98 -2.64 -3.17
C PRO A 60 -14.72 -2.91 -4.48
N ARG A 61 -15.95 -2.43 -4.66
CA ARG A 61 -16.71 -2.65 -5.91
C ARG A 61 -15.97 -2.08 -7.12
N PRO A 62 -15.85 -2.87 -8.22
CA PRO A 62 -15.13 -2.46 -9.43
C PRO A 62 -15.65 -1.16 -10.06
N GLU A 63 -16.95 -0.92 -9.98
CA GLU A 63 -17.60 0.26 -10.55
C GLU A 63 -17.09 1.57 -9.95
N LEU A 64 -16.61 1.54 -8.70
CA LEU A 64 -15.99 2.70 -8.06
C LEU A 64 -14.58 2.93 -8.59
N PHE A 65 -13.80 1.88 -8.75
CA PHE A 65 -12.46 1.97 -9.36
C PHE A 65 -12.50 2.48 -10.79
N GLN A 66 -13.49 2.06 -11.58
CA GLN A 66 -13.68 2.50 -12.95
C GLN A 66 -14.01 4.00 -13.07
N GLN A 67 -14.44 4.67 -11.99
CA GLN A 67 -14.70 6.11 -12.00
C GLN A 67 -13.43 6.95 -11.86
N PHE A 68 -12.37 6.43 -11.23
CA PHE A 68 -11.15 7.22 -11.00
C PHE A 68 -9.91 6.69 -11.74
N LEU A 69 -9.78 5.38 -11.98
CA LEU A 69 -8.60 4.81 -12.66
C LEU A 69 -8.35 5.43 -14.05
N PRO A 70 -9.36 5.54 -14.96
CA PRO A 70 -9.17 6.18 -16.25
C PRO A 70 -8.78 7.66 -16.13
N VAL A 71 -9.31 8.38 -15.13
CA VAL A 71 -9.01 9.80 -14.91
C VAL A 71 -7.54 9.98 -14.51
N ILE A 72 -7.04 9.14 -13.59
CA ILE A 72 -5.64 9.15 -13.18
C ILE A 72 -4.72 8.82 -14.37
N LYS A 73 -5.05 7.77 -15.13
CA LYS A 73 -4.29 7.34 -16.31
C LYS A 73 -4.19 8.41 -17.39
N GLN A 74 -5.27 9.13 -17.66
CA GLN A 74 -5.30 10.19 -18.66
C GLN A 74 -4.51 11.44 -18.22
N SER A 75 -4.36 11.63 -16.90
CA SER A 75 -3.73 12.81 -16.32
C SER A 75 -2.25 12.62 -15.96
N THR A 76 -1.81 11.37 -15.78
CA THR A 76 -0.46 11.05 -15.30
C THR A 76 0.06 9.74 -15.91
N ASP A 77 1.38 9.53 -15.82
CA ASP A 77 2.03 8.26 -16.18
C ASP A 77 2.32 7.37 -14.94
N VAL A 78 1.74 7.67 -13.79
CA VAL A 78 2.00 6.96 -12.54
C VAL A 78 1.57 5.49 -12.62
N VAL A 79 2.33 4.60 -11.96
CA VAL A 79 1.93 3.19 -11.81
C VAL A 79 0.75 3.08 -10.85
N MET A 80 -0.30 2.41 -11.25
CA MET A 80 -1.48 2.18 -10.40
C MET A 80 -1.44 0.78 -9.79
N ASN A 81 -1.39 0.74 -8.46
CA ASN A 81 -1.37 -0.44 -7.62
C ASN A 81 -2.74 -0.61 -6.95
N VAL A 82 -3.55 -1.55 -7.42
CA VAL A 82 -4.90 -1.80 -6.90
C VAL A 82 -4.83 -2.71 -5.68
N SER A 83 -5.39 -2.26 -4.57
CA SER A 83 -5.45 -3.07 -3.35
C SER A 83 -6.29 -4.33 -3.52
N THR A 84 -5.82 -5.44 -2.97
CA THR A 84 -6.59 -6.67 -2.77
C THR A 84 -6.88 -6.94 -1.28
N GLY A 85 -6.68 -5.94 -0.43
CA GLY A 85 -6.98 -6.03 1.00
C GLY A 85 -8.46 -6.29 1.28
N GLY A 86 -9.34 -5.71 0.46
CA GLY A 86 -10.78 -5.85 0.60
C GLY A 86 -11.31 -5.22 1.88
N GLY A 87 -12.45 -5.70 2.32
CA GLY A 87 -13.09 -5.35 3.60
C GLY A 87 -13.23 -6.57 4.50
N LEU A 88 -13.58 -6.33 5.75
CA LEU A 88 -13.80 -7.38 6.75
C LEU A 88 -14.89 -8.37 6.29
N GLY A 89 -14.60 -9.67 6.39
CA GLY A 89 -15.52 -10.74 6.03
C GLY A 89 -15.62 -11.09 4.55
N MET A 90 -14.89 -10.40 3.67
CA MET A 90 -14.90 -10.70 2.23
C MET A 90 -14.13 -11.97 1.90
N SER A 91 -14.69 -12.74 0.96
CA SER A 91 -13.99 -13.84 0.30
C SER A 91 -12.83 -13.34 -0.56
N MET A 92 -11.91 -14.22 -0.92
CA MET A 92 -10.81 -13.83 -1.82
C MET A 92 -11.32 -13.39 -3.20
N ASP A 93 -12.38 -14.02 -3.73
CA ASP A 93 -12.98 -13.61 -5.00
C ASP A 93 -13.50 -12.18 -4.97
N GLU A 94 -14.20 -11.78 -3.89
CA GLU A 94 -14.67 -10.41 -3.71
C GLU A 94 -13.51 -9.44 -3.57
N ARG A 95 -12.44 -9.80 -2.86
CA ARG A 95 -11.23 -8.98 -2.69
C ARG A 95 -10.50 -8.77 -4.02
N LEU A 96 -10.48 -9.75 -4.91
CA LEU A 96 -9.81 -9.67 -6.20
C LEU A 96 -10.64 -9.00 -7.30
N LEU A 97 -11.94 -8.79 -7.08
CA LEU A 97 -12.87 -8.38 -8.13
C LEU A 97 -12.48 -7.07 -8.81
N ALA A 98 -12.05 -6.06 -8.05
CA ALA A 98 -11.56 -4.80 -8.62
C ALA A 98 -10.32 -5.01 -9.50
N ALA A 99 -9.32 -5.75 -9.02
CA ALA A 99 -8.09 -6.00 -9.76
C ALA A 99 -8.31 -6.91 -10.98
N THR A 100 -9.18 -7.93 -10.91
CA THR A 100 -9.48 -8.79 -12.07
C THR A 100 -10.26 -8.05 -13.15
N SER A 101 -11.18 -7.16 -12.77
CA SER A 101 -11.97 -6.37 -13.73
C SER A 101 -11.18 -5.24 -14.40
N THR A 102 -10.14 -4.74 -13.75
CA THR A 102 -9.32 -3.61 -14.22
C THR A 102 -7.96 -4.02 -14.76
N SER A 103 -7.52 -5.25 -14.49
CA SER A 103 -6.24 -5.79 -14.97
C SER A 103 -5.08 -4.79 -14.81
N PRO A 104 -4.76 -4.32 -13.56
CA PRO A 104 -3.77 -3.28 -13.34
C PRO A 104 -2.34 -3.80 -13.58
N GLU A 105 -1.37 -2.88 -13.71
CA GLU A 105 0.04 -3.25 -13.76
C GLU A 105 0.48 -3.94 -12.45
N MET A 106 -0.07 -3.48 -11.32
CA MET A 106 0.32 -3.89 -9.98
C MET A 106 -0.89 -4.02 -9.05
N ALA A 107 -0.83 -4.97 -8.13
CA ALA A 107 -1.79 -5.13 -7.05
C ALA A 107 -1.05 -5.45 -5.74
N SER A 108 -1.58 -5.05 -4.59
CA SER A 108 -1.01 -5.49 -3.31
C SER A 108 -1.52 -6.88 -2.93
N LEU A 109 -0.73 -7.63 -2.15
CA LEU A 109 -1.11 -8.93 -1.63
C LEU A 109 -0.49 -9.18 -0.26
N ASN A 110 -1.31 -9.38 0.77
CA ASN A 110 -0.85 -9.69 2.11
C ASN A 110 -0.34 -11.13 2.19
N MET A 111 0.87 -11.31 2.73
CA MET A 111 1.58 -12.59 2.68
C MET A 111 1.40 -13.46 3.92
N GLY A 112 0.39 -13.19 4.74
CA GLY A 112 0.05 -14.05 5.88
C GLY A 112 -1.20 -13.59 6.62
N SER A 113 -1.82 -14.53 7.32
CA SER A 113 -2.95 -14.24 8.21
C SER A 113 -2.44 -13.63 9.53
N MET A 114 -3.16 -12.64 10.06
CA MET A 114 -2.78 -11.96 11.28
C MET A 114 -3.98 -11.35 11.98
N ASN A 115 -3.87 -11.06 13.28
CA ASN A 115 -4.75 -10.07 13.89
C ASN A 115 -4.50 -8.72 13.22
N PHE A 116 -5.56 -7.95 12.99
CA PHE A 116 -5.43 -6.62 12.39
C PHE A 116 -6.23 -5.63 13.24
N GLY A 117 -5.57 -5.09 14.29
CA GLY A 117 -6.22 -4.28 15.31
C GLY A 117 -6.09 -2.78 15.04
N ILE A 118 -7.23 -2.12 14.82
CA ILE A 118 -7.32 -0.65 14.79
C ILE A 118 -8.27 -0.12 15.89
N PHE A 119 -8.85 -1.00 16.70
CA PHE A 119 -9.71 -0.65 17.84
C PHE A 119 -9.07 0.32 18.84
N PRO A 120 -7.73 0.40 19.05
CA PRO A 120 -7.17 1.41 19.94
C PRO A 120 -7.43 2.86 19.51
N MET A 121 -7.83 3.08 18.26
CA MET A 121 -8.25 4.42 17.78
C MET A 121 -9.48 4.95 18.51
N LEU A 122 -10.34 4.08 19.08
CA LEU A 122 -11.47 4.45 19.93
C LEU A 122 -11.08 5.23 21.19
N GLN A 123 -9.86 5.10 21.66
CA GLN A 123 -9.35 5.90 22.76
C GLN A 123 -9.12 7.37 22.39
N LYS A 124 -8.96 7.65 21.10
CA LYS A 124 -8.67 8.99 20.57
C LYS A 124 -9.88 9.63 19.90
N TYR A 125 -10.68 8.83 19.21
CA TYR A 125 -11.85 9.29 18.45
C TYR A 125 -13.11 8.78 19.14
N THR A 126 -13.95 9.71 19.63
CA THR A 126 -15.16 9.41 20.41
C THR A 126 -16.42 9.94 19.75
N GLU A 127 -16.28 10.77 18.71
CA GLU A 127 -17.39 11.33 17.94
C GLU A 127 -17.26 10.86 16.49
N PHE A 128 -18.35 10.32 15.94
CA PHE A 128 -18.38 9.74 14.61
C PHE A 128 -19.47 10.38 13.74
N GLN A 129 -19.18 10.58 12.47
CA GLN A 129 -20.12 11.14 11.49
C GLN A 129 -21.12 10.10 11.00
N HIS A 130 -20.71 8.83 10.97
CA HIS A 130 -21.54 7.72 10.46
C HIS A 130 -21.62 6.57 11.46
N ASP A 131 -22.80 5.96 11.56
CA ASP A 131 -23.11 4.86 12.49
C ASP A 131 -22.22 3.60 12.28
N TRP A 132 -21.59 3.45 11.12
CA TRP A 132 -20.73 2.30 10.84
C TRP A 132 -19.30 2.44 11.40
N GLU A 133 -18.82 3.65 11.71
CA GLU A 133 -17.41 3.90 12.04
C GLU A 133 -17.00 3.24 13.37
N GLN A 134 -17.75 3.49 14.43
CA GLN A 134 -17.45 2.91 15.75
C GLN A 134 -17.54 1.36 15.72
N PRO A 135 -18.61 0.72 15.25
CA PRO A 135 -18.67 -0.76 15.16
C PRO A 135 -17.57 -1.35 14.29
N PHE A 136 -17.14 -0.64 13.22
CA PHE A 136 -16.03 -1.07 12.38
C PHE A 136 -14.71 -1.11 13.16
N LEU A 137 -14.43 -0.11 13.99
CA LEU A 137 -13.23 -0.10 14.82
C LEU A 137 -13.31 -1.19 15.90
N GLU A 138 -14.43 -1.29 16.64
CA GLU A 138 -14.64 -2.29 17.69
C GLU A 138 -14.45 -3.72 17.20
N MET A 139 -15.00 -4.04 16.03
CA MET A 139 -14.90 -5.37 15.43
C MET A 139 -13.46 -5.84 15.22
N THR A 140 -12.50 -4.93 15.06
CA THR A 140 -11.09 -5.29 14.81
C THR A 140 -10.39 -5.87 16.02
N GLU A 141 -10.99 -5.83 17.22
CA GLU A 141 -10.46 -6.50 18.42
C GLU A 141 -10.59 -8.03 18.32
N ASP A 142 -11.61 -8.52 17.65
CA ASP A 142 -11.86 -9.96 17.45
C ASP A 142 -11.88 -10.32 15.95
N PHE A 143 -10.88 -9.83 15.20
CA PHE A 143 -10.78 -10.07 13.77
C PHE A 143 -9.42 -10.65 13.37
N ILE A 144 -9.47 -11.77 12.66
CA ILE A 144 -8.31 -12.33 11.95
C ILE A 144 -8.39 -11.93 10.49
N PHE A 145 -7.41 -11.19 10.00
CA PHE A 145 -7.29 -10.90 8.58
C PHE A 145 -6.76 -12.15 7.85
N PRO A 146 -7.62 -12.88 7.10
CA PRO A 146 -7.27 -14.19 6.59
C PRO A 146 -6.49 -14.08 5.27
N ASN A 147 -5.26 -14.59 5.28
CA ASN A 147 -4.42 -14.74 4.09
C ASN A 147 -3.70 -16.09 4.20
N THR A 148 -4.43 -17.17 3.88
CA THR A 148 -3.92 -18.54 3.95
C THR A 148 -3.08 -18.87 2.73
N PHE A 149 -2.24 -19.90 2.79
CA PHE A 149 -1.47 -20.37 1.63
C PHE A 149 -2.37 -20.66 0.41
N LYS A 150 -3.58 -21.17 0.64
CA LYS A 150 -4.55 -21.44 -0.44
C LYS A 150 -5.02 -20.15 -1.10
N THR A 151 -5.40 -19.14 -0.31
CA THR A 151 -5.93 -17.87 -0.84
C THR A 151 -4.83 -17.02 -1.48
N ILE A 152 -3.61 -17.03 -0.92
CA ILE A 152 -2.44 -16.37 -1.53
C ILE A 152 -2.11 -17.02 -2.89
N ARG A 153 -2.04 -18.35 -2.95
CA ARG A 153 -1.80 -19.07 -4.21
C ARG A 153 -2.84 -18.69 -5.25
N TYR A 154 -4.12 -18.74 -4.88
CA TYR A 154 -5.21 -18.39 -5.78
C TYR A 154 -5.07 -16.96 -6.34
N ALA A 155 -4.75 -15.97 -5.50
CA ALA A 155 -4.51 -14.61 -5.95
C ALA A 155 -3.34 -14.49 -6.93
N ILE A 156 -2.21 -15.16 -6.64
CA ILE A 156 -1.02 -15.16 -7.51
C ILE A 156 -1.34 -15.79 -8.87
N GLU A 157 -2.01 -16.93 -8.89
CA GLU A 157 -2.40 -17.62 -10.13
C GLU A 157 -3.41 -16.80 -10.92
N LYS A 158 -4.45 -16.27 -10.25
CA LYS A 158 -5.53 -15.51 -10.89
C LYS A 158 -5.06 -14.19 -11.47
N LEU A 159 -4.42 -13.33 -10.69
CA LEU A 159 -3.98 -12.02 -11.16
C LEU A 159 -2.63 -12.09 -11.89
N GLY A 160 -1.67 -12.82 -11.37
CA GLY A 160 -0.35 -12.93 -11.97
C GLY A 160 -0.36 -13.77 -13.24
N GLY A 161 -1.07 -14.91 -13.24
CA GLY A 161 -1.17 -15.82 -14.38
C GLY A 161 -2.09 -15.29 -15.48
N ASP A 162 -3.36 -14.98 -15.13
CA ASP A 162 -4.36 -14.63 -16.12
C ASP A 162 -4.26 -13.18 -16.61
N HIS A 163 -3.79 -12.26 -15.76
CA HIS A 163 -3.77 -10.82 -16.06
C HIS A 163 -2.36 -10.23 -16.21
N GLY A 164 -1.30 -10.98 -15.91
CA GLY A 164 0.08 -10.47 -15.92
C GLY A 164 0.34 -9.35 -14.91
N THR A 165 -0.51 -9.23 -13.89
CA THR A 165 -0.37 -8.27 -12.80
C THR A 165 0.78 -8.67 -11.89
N LYS A 166 1.69 -7.75 -11.57
CA LYS A 166 2.73 -7.92 -10.56
C LYS A 166 2.21 -7.55 -9.18
N PHE A 167 2.89 -8.06 -8.14
CA PHE A 167 2.43 -7.85 -6.78
C PHE A 167 3.40 -7.00 -5.95
N GLU A 168 2.83 -6.11 -5.13
CA GLU A 168 3.42 -5.60 -3.90
C GLU A 168 3.08 -6.59 -2.79
N PHE A 169 4.07 -7.39 -2.37
CA PHE A 169 3.89 -8.40 -1.32
C PHE A 169 4.02 -7.75 0.05
N GLU A 170 2.91 -7.53 0.73
CA GLU A 170 2.85 -6.90 2.04
C GLU A 170 3.20 -7.89 3.15
N CYS A 171 4.29 -7.59 3.86
CA CYS A 171 4.83 -8.40 4.95
C CYS A 171 4.76 -7.62 6.27
N TYR A 172 3.84 -8.01 7.14
CA TYR A 172 3.59 -7.40 8.45
C TYR A 172 4.39 -8.05 9.58
N ASP A 173 5.05 -9.15 9.29
CA ASP A 173 5.84 -9.92 10.24
C ASP A 173 6.95 -10.68 9.52
N LEU A 174 7.94 -11.11 10.29
CA LEU A 174 9.06 -11.90 9.77
C LEU A 174 8.59 -13.21 9.11
N GLY A 175 7.56 -13.85 9.68
CA GLY A 175 6.96 -15.07 9.12
C GLY A 175 6.39 -14.88 7.73
N HIS A 176 5.92 -13.68 7.39
CA HIS A 176 5.40 -13.39 6.05
C HIS A 176 6.50 -13.43 4.98
N LEU A 177 7.76 -13.09 5.30
CA LEU A 177 8.89 -13.25 4.39
C LEU A 177 9.14 -14.72 4.05
N TYR A 178 8.99 -15.63 5.03
CA TYR A 178 9.09 -17.06 4.79
C TYR A 178 7.92 -17.60 3.95
N ASN A 179 6.74 -17.01 4.07
CA ASN A 179 5.62 -17.32 3.18
C ASN A 179 5.91 -16.89 1.73
N VAL A 180 6.48 -15.69 1.51
CA VAL A 180 6.98 -15.27 0.19
C VAL A 180 8.00 -16.29 -0.33
N LYS A 181 8.98 -16.67 0.51
CA LYS A 181 10.02 -17.64 0.15
C LYS A 181 9.42 -18.97 -0.31
N TRP A 182 8.40 -19.46 0.40
CA TRP A 182 7.69 -20.67 -0.01
C TRP A 182 7.16 -20.58 -1.45
N PHE A 183 6.51 -19.48 -1.83
CA PHE A 183 5.97 -19.30 -3.18
C PHE A 183 7.05 -19.05 -4.23
N VAL A 184 8.18 -18.44 -3.86
CA VAL A 184 9.38 -18.35 -4.72
C VAL A 184 9.94 -19.74 -5.00
N ASP A 185 10.08 -20.60 -3.98
CA ASP A 185 10.58 -21.96 -4.12
C ASP A 185 9.64 -22.86 -4.94
N GLN A 186 8.34 -22.57 -4.95
CA GLN A 186 7.37 -23.24 -5.83
C GLN A 186 7.35 -22.68 -7.27
N GLY A 187 8.16 -21.66 -7.59
CA GLY A 187 8.21 -21.03 -8.90
C GLY A 187 7.01 -20.15 -9.24
N LEU A 188 6.13 -19.86 -8.27
CA LEU A 188 4.94 -19.01 -8.43
C LEU A 188 5.28 -17.53 -8.36
N ILE A 189 6.28 -17.15 -7.57
CA ILE A 189 6.83 -15.80 -7.52
C ILE A 189 8.20 -15.82 -8.20
N LYS A 190 8.40 -14.94 -9.18
CA LYS A 190 9.65 -14.87 -9.97
C LYS A 190 10.28 -13.49 -9.87
N PRO A 191 11.62 -13.40 -9.79
CA PRO A 191 12.32 -12.11 -9.82
C PRO A 191 12.07 -11.30 -11.09
N PRO A 192 12.16 -9.96 -11.03
CA PRO A 192 12.20 -9.19 -9.79
C PRO A 192 10.81 -9.17 -9.15
N PHE A 193 10.74 -9.19 -7.81
CA PHE A 193 9.50 -9.04 -7.06
C PHE A 193 9.63 -7.92 -6.01
N PHE A 194 8.50 -7.39 -5.56
CA PHE A 194 8.45 -6.22 -4.71
C PHE A 194 7.88 -6.56 -3.34
N ILE A 195 8.66 -6.33 -2.28
CA ILE A 195 8.26 -6.56 -0.89
C ILE A 195 7.99 -5.24 -0.20
N GLN A 196 6.77 -5.07 0.32
CA GLN A 196 6.40 -3.98 1.22
C GLN A 196 6.50 -4.46 2.66
N MET A 197 7.51 -3.97 3.40
CA MET A 197 7.64 -4.24 4.83
C MET A 197 6.76 -3.26 5.61
N VAL A 198 5.81 -3.77 6.41
CA VAL A 198 4.81 -2.97 7.12
C VAL A 198 5.07 -2.98 8.61
N PHE A 199 5.11 -1.79 9.22
CA PHE A 199 5.45 -1.59 10.64
C PHE A 199 4.38 -0.81 11.39
N GLY A 200 4.15 -1.19 12.64
CA GLY A 200 3.34 -0.41 13.58
C GLY A 200 1.83 -0.60 13.47
N ILE A 201 1.38 -1.63 12.75
CA ILE A 201 -0.01 -2.10 12.81
C ILE A 201 -0.11 -3.14 13.93
N LEU A 202 -1.09 -2.97 14.83
CA LEU A 202 -1.32 -3.91 15.94
C LEU A 202 -1.71 -5.29 15.39
N GLY A 203 -0.91 -6.29 15.77
CA GLY A 203 -1.01 -7.66 15.25
C GLY A 203 0.16 -8.04 14.34
N GLY A 204 0.91 -7.04 13.84
CA GLY A 204 2.17 -7.21 13.12
C GLY A 204 3.38 -6.73 13.94
N VAL A 205 4.53 -6.62 13.27
CA VAL A 205 5.77 -6.17 13.90
C VAL A 205 5.71 -4.68 14.29
N GLY A 206 6.23 -4.35 15.46
CA GLY A 206 6.29 -2.98 15.96
C GLY A 206 7.24 -2.08 15.15
N ALA A 207 6.97 -0.77 15.18
CA ALA A 207 7.79 0.23 14.48
C ALA A 207 9.07 0.57 15.28
N ASP A 208 10.02 -0.35 15.25
CA ASP A 208 11.34 -0.25 15.83
C ASP A 208 12.41 -0.37 14.75
N SER A 209 13.46 0.45 14.81
CA SER A 209 14.55 0.44 13.82
C SER A 209 15.28 -0.91 13.74
N ASP A 210 15.34 -1.62 14.86
CA ASP A 210 15.95 -2.95 14.92
C ASP A 210 15.11 -3.98 14.17
N HIS A 211 13.78 -3.86 14.24
CA HIS A 211 12.86 -4.71 13.48
C HIS A 211 13.01 -4.49 11.97
N LEU A 212 13.11 -3.24 11.52
CA LEU A 212 13.39 -2.94 10.11
C LEU A 212 14.70 -3.57 9.67
N THR A 213 15.77 -3.40 10.46
CA THR A 213 17.07 -4.01 10.18
C THR A 213 16.98 -5.52 10.09
N HIS A 214 16.26 -6.14 11.03
CA HIS A 214 16.11 -7.59 11.09
C HIS A 214 15.31 -8.13 9.91
N MET A 215 14.19 -7.51 9.55
CA MET A 215 13.40 -7.91 8.38
C MET A 215 14.19 -7.77 7.08
N HIS A 216 14.87 -6.65 6.87
CA HIS A 216 15.68 -6.42 5.67
C HIS A 216 16.82 -7.44 5.56
N ASN A 217 17.60 -7.65 6.62
CA ASN A 217 18.67 -8.65 6.63
C ASN A 217 18.14 -10.07 6.40
N THR A 218 16.93 -10.37 6.87
CA THR A 218 16.30 -11.68 6.63
C THR A 218 15.86 -11.81 5.18
N ALA A 219 15.28 -10.76 4.58
CA ALA A 219 14.92 -10.77 3.17
C ALA A 219 16.15 -10.98 2.27
N ASP A 220 17.27 -10.29 2.54
CA ASP A 220 18.53 -10.49 1.81
C ASP A 220 19.04 -11.93 1.90
N LYS A 221 18.96 -12.55 3.08
CA LYS A 221 19.35 -13.96 3.26
C LYS A 221 18.44 -14.95 2.53
N LEU A 222 17.13 -14.65 2.48
CA LEU A 222 16.14 -15.53 1.86
C LEU A 222 16.13 -15.45 0.34
N PHE A 223 16.36 -14.26 -0.21
CA PHE A 223 16.09 -13.99 -1.63
C PHE A 223 17.33 -13.60 -2.43
N GLY A 224 18.39 -13.05 -1.79
CA GLY A 224 19.48 -12.34 -2.47
C GLY A 224 19.03 -10.92 -2.88
N ALA A 225 19.86 -9.93 -2.56
CA ALA A 225 19.52 -8.51 -2.75
C ALA A 225 19.24 -8.11 -4.21
N GLU A 226 19.75 -8.90 -5.17
CA GLU A 226 19.59 -8.67 -6.61
C GLU A 226 18.23 -9.15 -7.17
N ASN A 227 17.50 -9.98 -6.43
CA ASN A 227 16.29 -10.65 -6.91
C ASN A 227 15.00 -9.93 -6.55
N TYR A 228 15.07 -8.91 -5.69
CA TYR A 228 13.88 -8.19 -5.23
C TYR A 228 14.11 -6.70 -5.03
N GLU A 229 13.05 -5.96 -5.11
CA GLU A 229 12.95 -4.59 -4.62
C GLU A 229 12.20 -4.62 -3.29
N TRP A 230 12.51 -3.68 -2.39
CA TRP A 230 11.79 -3.56 -1.14
C TRP A 230 11.42 -2.12 -0.82
N SER A 231 10.36 -1.97 -0.06
CA SER A 231 9.80 -0.70 0.39
C SER A 231 9.37 -0.80 1.84
N VAL A 232 9.21 0.33 2.48
CA VAL A 232 8.75 0.42 3.86
C VAL A 232 7.51 1.29 3.97
N LEU A 233 6.54 0.78 4.71
CA LEU A 233 5.39 1.48 5.23
C LEU A 233 5.44 1.43 6.76
N ALA A 234 5.20 2.54 7.45
CA ALA A 234 5.03 2.55 8.89
C ALA A 234 3.85 3.43 9.31
N ALA A 235 3.00 2.89 10.20
CA ALA A 235 1.75 3.54 10.58
C ALA A 235 1.97 4.80 11.45
N GLY A 236 1.16 5.82 11.21
CA GLY A 236 1.07 7.02 12.02
C GLY A 236 2.37 7.80 12.11
N ARG A 237 2.78 8.19 13.32
CA ARG A 237 3.98 9.01 13.57
C ARG A 237 5.29 8.40 13.06
N HIS A 238 5.30 7.12 12.75
CA HIS A 238 6.49 6.40 12.30
C HIS A 238 6.69 6.50 10.79
N GLN A 239 5.71 6.98 10.01
CA GLN A 239 5.75 7.04 8.55
C GLN A 239 7.01 7.74 8.03
N MET A 240 7.23 8.99 8.34
CA MET A 240 8.39 9.75 7.82
C MET A 240 9.74 9.22 8.31
N PRO A 241 9.92 8.89 9.62
CA PRO A 241 11.16 8.30 10.10
C PRO A 241 11.52 6.97 9.43
N PHE A 242 10.56 6.08 9.22
CA PHE A 242 10.80 4.77 8.60
C PHE A 242 11.04 4.89 7.08
N ALA A 243 10.29 5.74 6.40
CA ALA A 243 10.53 6.07 5.01
C ALA A 243 11.96 6.61 4.78
N THR A 244 12.44 7.50 5.67
CA THR A 244 13.80 8.02 5.64
C THR A 244 14.84 6.91 5.88
N GLN A 245 14.62 6.02 6.86
CA GLN A 245 15.51 4.90 7.11
C GLN A 245 15.57 3.92 5.94
N SER A 246 14.44 3.69 5.26
CA SER A 246 14.41 2.88 4.05
C SER A 246 15.28 3.47 2.95
N ALA A 247 15.13 4.76 2.65
CA ALA A 247 15.93 5.46 1.65
C ALA A 247 17.43 5.40 1.96
N LEU A 248 17.84 5.62 3.20
CA LEU A 248 19.23 5.53 3.65
C LEU A 248 19.85 4.14 3.47
N ARG A 249 19.04 3.08 3.46
CA ARG A 249 19.45 1.69 3.28
C ARG A 249 19.32 1.20 1.84
N GLY A 250 18.99 2.08 0.89
CA GLY A 250 18.82 1.74 -0.52
C GLY A 250 17.48 1.10 -0.86
N GLY A 251 16.50 1.16 0.05
CA GLY A 251 15.12 0.74 -0.17
C GLY A 251 14.24 1.84 -0.76
N ASN A 252 13.03 1.47 -1.10
CA ASN A 252 11.94 2.34 -1.52
C ASN A 252 11.04 2.68 -0.33
N LEU A 253 10.01 3.49 -0.52
CA LEU A 253 9.20 3.97 0.58
C LEU A 253 7.75 4.22 0.17
N ARG A 254 6.86 4.17 1.17
CA ARG A 254 5.45 4.51 1.01
C ARG A 254 5.03 5.55 2.05
N VAL A 255 4.24 6.53 1.59
CA VAL A 255 3.58 7.56 2.39
C VAL A 255 2.14 7.73 1.92
N GLY A 256 1.31 8.42 2.70
CA GLY A 256 -0.06 8.75 2.31
C GLY A 256 -1.00 8.78 3.50
N LEU A 257 -2.20 9.33 3.28
CA LEU A 257 -3.24 9.45 4.31
C LEU A 257 -3.83 8.10 4.73
N GLU A 258 -3.61 7.06 3.94
CA GLU A 258 -3.91 5.68 4.34
C GLU A 258 -3.08 5.26 5.56
N ASP A 259 -1.79 5.63 5.60
CA ASP A 259 -0.83 5.15 6.58
C ASP A 259 -0.66 6.11 7.75
N SER A 260 -0.83 7.41 7.52
CA SER A 260 -0.80 8.45 8.56
C SER A 260 -1.63 9.67 8.17
N LEU A 261 -2.54 10.09 9.06
CA LEU A 261 -3.30 11.32 8.89
C LEU A 261 -2.49 12.58 9.26
N PHE A 262 -1.27 12.42 9.78
CA PHE A 262 -0.48 13.52 10.34
C PHE A 262 0.77 13.80 9.51
N ILE A 263 1.07 15.08 9.34
CA ILE A 263 2.34 15.54 8.77
C ILE A 263 3.37 15.80 9.88
N GLY A 264 2.93 16.15 11.07
CA GLY A 264 3.74 16.44 12.23
C GLY A 264 3.03 16.12 13.54
N LYS A 265 3.67 16.39 14.69
CA LYS A 265 3.08 16.10 16.01
C LYS A 265 1.85 16.98 16.24
N GLY A 266 0.65 16.37 16.21
CA GLY A 266 -0.63 17.04 16.41
C GLY A 266 -1.11 17.87 15.21
N GLU A 267 -0.43 17.80 14.08
CA GLU A 267 -0.73 18.52 12.85
C GLU A 267 -1.20 17.54 11.78
N LEU A 268 -2.47 17.67 11.37
CA LEU A 268 -3.03 16.88 10.29
C LEU A 268 -2.38 17.25 8.95
N ALA A 269 -2.05 16.25 8.15
CA ALA A 269 -1.68 16.46 6.75
C ALA A 269 -2.91 16.96 5.98
N GLN A 270 -2.73 18.00 5.18
CA GLN A 270 -3.80 18.60 4.39
C GLN A 270 -4.04 17.87 3.07
N SER A 271 -3.04 17.14 2.59
CA SER A 271 -3.15 16.33 1.36
C SER A 271 -2.10 15.22 1.30
N ASN A 272 -2.33 14.28 0.40
CA ASN A 272 -1.34 13.27 0.03
C ASN A 272 -0.10 13.89 -0.63
N ALA A 273 -0.30 14.90 -1.48
CA ALA A 273 0.77 15.62 -2.14
C ALA A 273 1.72 16.31 -1.13
N GLU A 274 1.20 16.82 -0.02
CA GLU A 274 2.02 17.38 1.05
C GLU A 274 2.98 16.35 1.66
N GLN A 275 2.49 15.16 1.94
CA GLN A 275 3.33 14.07 2.47
C GLN A 275 4.37 13.60 1.45
N VAL A 276 3.98 13.48 0.17
CA VAL A 276 4.92 13.14 -0.91
C VAL A 276 5.99 14.23 -1.08
N THR A 277 5.60 15.49 -1.09
CA THR A 277 6.53 16.63 -1.18
C THR A 277 7.53 16.61 -0.03
N ARG A 278 7.07 16.35 1.20
CA ARG A 278 7.92 16.28 2.38
C ARG A 278 8.95 15.15 2.28
N ILE A 279 8.53 13.94 1.97
CA ILE A 279 9.47 12.82 1.88
C ILE A 279 10.40 12.95 0.69
N ARG A 280 9.94 13.48 -0.44
CA ARG A 280 10.77 13.81 -1.60
C ARG A 280 11.89 14.78 -1.21
N SER A 281 11.55 15.86 -0.52
CA SER A 281 12.53 16.83 -0.03
C SER A 281 13.58 16.19 0.89
N ILE A 282 13.17 15.28 1.77
CA ILE A 282 14.11 14.53 2.63
C ILE A 282 15.06 13.68 1.76
N VAL A 283 14.52 12.90 0.82
CA VAL A 283 15.29 12.03 -0.10
C VAL A 283 16.32 12.87 -0.90
N GLU A 284 15.88 13.97 -1.49
CA GLU A 284 16.74 14.86 -2.29
C GLU A 284 17.82 15.56 -1.43
N ASN A 285 17.49 15.97 -0.20
CA ASN A 285 18.44 16.55 0.75
C ASN A 285 19.49 15.53 1.26
N LEU A 286 19.20 14.24 1.18
CA LEU A 286 20.18 13.17 1.42
C LEU A 286 21.10 12.92 0.22
N GLY A 287 20.94 13.66 -0.89
CA GLY A 287 21.68 13.48 -2.13
C GLY A 287 21.22 12.29 -2.98
N LEU A 288 20.03 11.75 -2.67
CA LEU A 288 19.39 10.69 -3.45
C LEU A 288 18.46 11.29 -4.51
N THR A 289 18.06 10.48 -5.48
CA THR A 289 17.10 10.87 -6.52
C THR A 289 15.81 10.09 -6.37
N VAL A 290 14.68 10.66 -6.80
CA VAL A 290 13.39 10.00 -6.84
C VAL A 290 13.21 9.33 -8.19
N ALA A 291 12.72 8.09 -8.18
CA ALA A 291 12.44 7.32 -9.39
C ALA A 291 11.23 7.88 -10.14
N THR A 292 11.32 7.92 -11.44
CA THR A 292 10.18 8.18 -12.32
C THR A 292 9.25 6.95 -12.40
N PRO A 293 7.99 7.09 -12.84
CA PRO A 293 7.13 5.94 -13.11
C PRO A 293 7.73 4.96 -14.11
N ALA A 294 8.45 5.44 -15.13
CA ALA A 294 9.14 4.62 -16.11
C ALA A 294 10.28 3.79 -15.48
N GLU A 295 11.06 4.37 -14.58
CA GLU A 295 12.08 3.65 -13.82
C GLU A 295 11.47 2.61 -12.88
N ALA A 296 10.35 2.93 -12.22
CA ALA A 296 9.61 1.98 -11.39
C ALA A 296 9.13 0.78 -12.23
N ARG A 297 8.52 1.01 -13.40
CA ARG A 297 8.10 -0.06 -14.32
C ARG A 297 9.26 -0.96 -14.74
N MET A 298 10.37 -0.36 -15.12
CA MET A 298 11.57 -1.12 -15.54
C MET A 298 12.10 -1.99 -14.40
N ARG A 299 12.26 -1.42 -13.20
CA ARG A 299 12.82 -2.11 -12.02
C ARG A 299 11.92 -3.25 -11.53
N LEU A 300 10.61 -3.07 -11.59
CA LEU A 300 9.62 -4.04 -11.13
C LEU A 300 9.15 -4.98 -12.26
N ALA A 301 9.67 -4.81 -13.48
CA ALA A 301 9.28 -5.56 -14.68
C ALA A 301 7.75 -5.59 -14.88
N LEU A 302 7.12 -4.42 -14.80
CA LEU A 302 5.69 -4.26 -14.99
C LEU A 302 5.31 -4.35 -16.47
N LYS A 303 4.07 -4.75 -16.76
CA LYS A 303 3.58 -4.93 -18.14
C LYS A 303 3.38 -3.62 -18.91
N GLY A 304 3.31 -2.47 -18.23
CA GLY A 304 3.09 -1.16 -18.81
C GLY A 304 1.63 -0.71 -18.80
N GLY A 305 1.44 0.62 -18.73
CA GLY A 305 0.14 1.25 -18.63
C GLY A 305 -0.78 1.03 -19.85
N ASP A 306 -0.23 0.63 -21.00
CA ASP A 306 -1.01 0.31 -22.21
C ASP A 306 -1.71 -1.06 -22.14
N GLN A 307 -1.33 -1.91 -21.18
CA GLN A 307 -1.86 -3.27 -21.02
C GLN A 307 -2.85 -3.41 -19.85
N VAL A 308 -3.34 -2.31 -19.31
CA VAL A 308 -4.36 -2.30 -18.25
C VAL A 308 -5.77 -2.23 -18.84
N GLY A 309 -6.78 -2.67 -18.06
CA GLY A 309 -8.18 -2.76 -18.49
C GLY A 309 -9.00 -1.46 -18.28
N PHE A 310 -8.35 -0.28 -18.24
CA PHE A 310 -8.99 1.02 -18.03
C PHE A 310 -8.29 2.15 -18.78
#